data_a78dc9ab858ae556082f7d74e9c028e1
#
_entry.id   a78dc9ab858ae556082f7d74e9c028e1
#
_cell.length_a   1.000
_cell.length_b   1.000
_cell.length_c   1.000
_cell.angle_alpha   90.00
_cell.angle_beta   90.00
_cell.angle_gamma   90.00
#
_symmetry.space_group_name_H-M   'P 1'
#
loop_
_entity.id
_entity.type
_entity.pdbx_description
1 polymer ?
#
loop_
_entity_poly.entity_id
_entity_poly.type
_entity_poly.pdbx_seq_one_letter_code
_entity_poly.pdbx_strand_id
1 'polypeptide(L)'
;MDLVEKIKILQNHLKVRNFKKVIEGSKVLLNKMPNNDYLLNITGMAYQGLSQHDNSIKCFNRALKHSPNNLAAMNNLANSLKAIGKLEESKDLYENILKINPNYINAYNNYANLKTLVNDYDGAIQLYKKAYSIIEKMDNVPNSTVTGILFSLAAAYQSANKIEETQEIVKKILSIDPSHVGAHKLTGSLIKYSNDNEESMKHIKEMEEVDKQINDQDLLKKVDISYALGKSYEDLKNYEKAFHYLSKANQLKFDKKGSNLEAEKKAIRNIIKIFEGIDLKNSNIEPQEKKIIFILGMPRSGTTLTEQIVASHSEVYGAGELIYLQQVLKKNFVNDSKYEKQRIIDFQNLSKNIIF
;
A
#
# COMPACT_ATOMS: atom_id res chain seq x y z
N MET A 1 21.70 32.23 -10.04
CA MET A 1 21.48 31.04 -9.20
C MET A 1 22.13 29.84 -9.87
N ASP A 2 23.09 29.25 -9.17
CA ASP A 2 23.89 28.12 -9.64
C ASP A 2 23.01 26.85 -9.82
N LEU A 3 23.48 25.91 -10.64
CA LEU A 3 22.79 24.63 -10.91
C LEU A 3 22.58 23.82 -9.62
N VAL A 4 23.60 23.76 -8.77
CA VAL A 4 23.55 23.04 -7.49
C VAL A 4 22.45 23.59 -6.60
N GLU A 5 22.32 24.90 -6.53
CA GLU A 5 21.30 25.60 -5.75
C GLU A 5 19.88 25.29 -6.30
N LYS A 6 19.71 25.28 -7.63
CA LYS A 6 18.43 24.89 -8.27
C LYS A 6 18.02 23.45 -7.95
N ILE A 7 18.98 22.52 -8.00
CA ILE A 7 18.74 21.13 -7.65
C ILE A 7 18.33 21.00 -6.16
N LYS A 8 19.00 21.74 -5.28
CA LYS A 8 18.67 21.75 -3.84
C LYS A 8 17.25 22.27 -3.57
N ILE A 9 16.80 23.27 -4.33
CA ILE A 9 15.42 23.76 -4.27
C ILE A 9 14.42 22.67 -4.71
N LEU A 10 14.71 21.93 -5.79
CA LEU A 10 13.88 20.84 -6.23
C LEU A 10 13.78 19.71 -5.20
N GLN A 11 14.92 19.38 -4.54
CA GLN A 11 14.92 18.41 -3.43
C GLN A 11 14.04 18.88 -2.27
N ASN A 12 14.10 20.16 -1.91
CA ASN A 12 13.25 20.71 -0.86
C ASN A 12 11.76 20.63 -1.25
N HIS A 13 11.42 20.99 -2.50
CA HIS A 13 10.05 20.81 -2.99
C HIS A 13 9.60 19.35 -2.97
N LEU A 14 10.48 18.41 -3.30
CA LEU A 14 10.19 16.97 -3.23
C LEU A 14 9.92 16.53 -1.79
N LYS A 15 10.74 16.96 -0.82
CA LYS A 15 10.58 16.65 0.61
C LYS A 15 9.24 17.17 1.16
N VAL A 16 8.83 18.38 0.77
CA VAL A 16 7.54 18.95 1.19
C VAL A 16 6.36 18.55 0.27
N ARG A 17 6.55 17.52 -0.57
CA ARG A 17 5.56 16.98 -1.50
C ARG A 17 4.96 17.97 -2.49
N ASN A 18 5.67 19.04 -2.82
CA ASN A 18 5.26 19.99 -3.85
C ASN A 18 5.67 19.49 -5.24
N PHE A 19 5.10 18.37 -5.66
CA PHE A 19 5.50 17.62 -6.85
C PHE A 19 5.34 18.41 -8.14
N LYS A 20 4.32 19.29 -8.24
CA LYS A 20 4.12 20.14 -9.42
C LYS A 20 5.31 21.06 -9.65
N LYS A 21 5.80 21.75 -8.59
CA LYS A 21 6.98 22.62 -8.69
C LYS A 21 8.26 21.83 -9.02
N VAL A 22 8.39 20.59 -8.55
CA VAL A 22 9.51 19.72 -8.94
C VAL A 22 9.48 19.46 -10.44
N ILE A 23 8.34 19.08 -11.01
CA ILE A 23 8.20 18.78 -12.44
C ILE A 23 8.48 20.02 -13.28
N GLU A 24 7.90 21.16 -12.94
CA GLU A 24 8.11 22.43 -13.66
C GLU A 24 9.58 22.85 -13.66
N GLY A 25 10.20 22.89 -12.48
CA GLY A 25 11.60 23.26 -12.34
C GLY A 25 12.57 22.26 -13.00
N SER A 26 12.25 20.96 -12.91
CA SER A 26 13.05 19.92 -13.58
C SER A 26 12.98 20.03 -15.09
N LYS A 27 11.82 20.34 -15.67
CA LYS A 27 11.69 20.54 -17.14
C LYS A 27 12.66 21.61 -17.65
N VAL A 28 12.76 22.73 -16.94
CA VAL A 28 13.66 23.83 -17.33
C VAL A 28 15.13 23.37 -17.32
N LEU A 29 15.52 22.57 -16.32
CA LEU A 29 16.88 22.07 -16.19
C LEU A 29 17.17 20.95 -17.20
N LEU A 30 16.22 20.06 -17.44
CA LEU A 30 16.34 18.97 -18.42
C LEU A 30 16.42 19.47 -19.86
N ASN A 31 15.90 20.66 -20.19
CA ASN A 31 16.13 21.28 -21.49
C ASN A 31 17.61 21.60 -21.72
N LYS A 32 18.34 21.91 -20.66
CA LYS A 32 19.80 22.21 -20.72
C LYS A 32 20.64 20.93 -20.56
N MET A 33 20.15 19.97 -19.80
CA MET A 33 20.85 18.73 -19.47
C MET A 33 19.89 17.54 -19.62
N PRO A 34 19.53 17.18 -20.87
CA PRO A 34 18.45 16.20 -21.15
C PRO A 34 18.72 14.79 -20.61
N ASN A 35 19.99 14.48 -20.39
CA ASN A 35 20.45 13.14 -19.99
C ASN A 35 20.96 13.09 -18.53
N ASN A 36 20.68 14.12 -17.74
CA ASN A 36 21.07 14.11 -16.33
C ASN A 36 20.18 13.09 -15.57
N ASP A 37 20.77 11.96 -15.19
CA ASP A 37 20.09 10.82 -14.55
C ASP A 37 19.49 11.20 -13.18
N TYR A 38 20.17 12.08 -12.44
CA TYR A 38 19.70 12.57 -11.16
C TYR A 38 18.42 13.43 -11.30
N LEU A 39 18.40 14.37 -12.25
CA LEU A 39 17.21 15.18 -12.54
C LEU A 39 16.05 14.32 -13.06
N LEU A 40 16.35 13.35 -13.92
CA LEU A 40 15.35 12.39 -14.41
C LEU A 40 14.78 11.57 -13.26
N ASN A 41 15.61 11.12 -12.32
CA ASN A 41 15.14 10.36 -11.15
C ASN A 41 14.25 11.22 -10.24
N ILE A 42 14.63 12.45 -9.90
CA ILE A 42 13.80 13.39 -9.11
C ILE A 42 12.45 13.65 -9.80
N THR A 43 12.48 13.88 -11.11
CA THR A 43 11.28 14.12 -11.92
C THR A 43 10.36 12.89 -11.89
N GLY A 44 10.93 11.70 -12.05
CA GLY A 44 10.21 10.44 -11.94
C GLY A 44 9.55 10.25 -10.58
N MET A 45 10.27 10.55 -9.49
CA MET A 45 9.73 10.53 -8.12
C MET A 45 8.57 11.51 -7.94
N ALA A 46 8.65 12.70 -8.53
CA ALA A 46 7.56 13.68 -8.48
C ALA A 46 6.31 13.18 -9.24
N TYR A 47 6.48 12.54 -10.40
CA TYR A 47 5.39 11.90 -11.12
C TYR A 47 4.78 10.73 -10.33
N GLN A 48 5.59 9.91 -9.64
CA GLN A 48 5.09 8.89 -8.72
C GLN A 48 4.23 9.51 -7.60
N GLY A 49 4.69 10.60 -7.00
CA GLY A 49 3.95 11.32 -5.96
C GLY A 49 2.59 11.86 -6.41
N LEU A 50 2.42 12.10 -7.71
CA LEU A 50 1.15 12.46 -8.35
C LEU A 50 0.38 11.24 -8.91
N SER A 51 0.83 10.02 -8.65
CA SER A 51 0.30 8.76 -9.21
C SER A 51 0.31 8.70 -10.75
N GLN A 52 1.17 9.50 -11.40
CA GLN A 52 1.37 9.49 -12.85
C GLN A 52 2.46 8.49 -13.23
N HIS A 53 2.18 7.21 -13.01
CA HIS A 53 3.17 6.13 -13.09
C HIS A 53 3.77 5.96 -14.49
N ASP A 54 3.01 6.14 -15.56
CA ASP A 54 3.54 6.05 -16.93
C ASP A 54 4.60 7.12 -17.22
N ASN A 55 4.40 8.35 -16.73
CA ASN A 55 5.36 9.42 -16.85
C ASN A 55 6.61 9.16 -16.00
N SER A 56 6.43 8.60 -14.80
CA SER A 56 7.55 8.23 -13.93
C SER A 56 8.41 7.13 -14.56
N ILE A 57 7.80 6.10 -15.14
CA ILE A 57 8.48 5.00 -15.86
C ILE A 57 9.32 5.55 -17.03
N LYS A 58 8.76 6.49 -17.81
CA LYS A 58 9.52 7.14 -18.90
C LYS A 58 10.76 7.87 -18.38
N CYS A 59 10.64 8.57 -17.25
CA CYS A 59 11.77 9.28 -16.63
C CYS A 59 12.84 8.30 -16.14
N PHE A 60 12.46 7.24 -15.42
CA PHE A 60 13.42 6.27 -14.91
C PHE A 60 14.11 5.47 -16.01
N ASN A 61 13.37 5.06 -17.05
CA ASN A 61 13.96 4.39 -18.20
C ASN A 61 14.98 5.28 -18.93
N ARG A 62 14.71 6.57 -19.06
CA ARG A 62 15.69 7.51 -19.61
C ARG A 62 16.92 7.65 -18.70
N ALA A 63 16.74 7.70 -17.39
CA ALA A 63 17.86 7.74 -16.44
C ALA A 63 18.73 6.48 -16.58
N LEU A 64 18.12 5.30 -16.65
CA LEU A 64 18.81 4.01 -16.75
C LEU A 64 19.47 3.78 -18.10
N LYS A 65 18.99 4.42 -19.17
CA LYS A 65 19.66 4.40 -20.49
C LYS A 65 21.07 5.02 -20.42
N HIS A 66 21.27 6.01 -19.55
CA HIS A 66 22.56 6.71 -19.38
C HIS A 66 23.36 6.15 -18.20
N SER A 67 22.68 5.67 -17.18
CA SER A 67 23.30 5.09 -15.98
C SER A 67 22.65 3.74 -15.64
N PRO A 68 22.98 2.66 -16.36
CA PRO A 68 22.29 1.36 -16.24
C PRO A 68 22.33 0.75 -14.85
N ASN A 69 23.36 1.05 -14.07
CA ASN A 69 23.55 0.54 -12.70
C ASN A 69 23.08 1.53 -11.62
N ASN A 70 22.28 2.53 -11.95
CA ASN A 70 21.71 3.45 -10.96
C ASN A 70 20.62 2.73 -10.16
N LEU A 71 21.02 2.16 -9.00
CA LEU A 71 20.14 1.36 -8.12
C LEU A 71 18.92 2.15 -7.65
N ALA A 72 19.06 3.45 -7.42
CA ALA A 72 17.95 4.30 -7.00
C ALA A 72 16.90 4.43 -8.12
N ALA A 73 17.32 4.65 -9.35
CA ALA A 73 16.43 4.71 -10.51
C ALA A 73 15.76 3.35 -10.79
N MET A 74 16.52 2.23 -10.69
CA MET A 74 15.97 0.87 -10.81
C MET A 74 14.91 0.60 -9.75
N ASN A 75 15.17 0.92 -8.48
CA ASN A 75 14.25 0.73 -7.38
C ASN A 75 12.96 1.56 -7.56
N ASN A 76 13.08 2.81 -8.00
CA ASN A 76 11.95 3.68 -8.26
C ASN A 76 11.14 3.22 -9.49
N LEU A 77 11.82 2.73 -10.54
CA LEU A 77 11.17 2.09 -11.69
C LEU A 77 10.34 0.87 -11.24
N ALA A 78 10.94 -0.01 -10.44
CA ALA A 78 10.27 -1.19 -9.91
C ALA A 78 9.01 -0.81 -9.10
N ASN A 79 9.08 0.23 -8.27
CA ASN A 79 7.92 0.75 -7.54
C ASN A 79 6.81 1.27 -8.49
N SER A 80 7.18 1.95 -9.58
CA SER A 80 6.19 2.44 -10.56
C SER A 80 5.55 1.29 -11.34
N LEU A 81 6.32 0.27 -11.71
CA LEU A 81 5.83 -0.94 -12.38
C LEU A 81 4.88 -1.72 -11.47
N LYS A 82 5.24 -1.90 -10.18
CA LYS A 82 4.37 -2.48 -9.17
C LYS A 82 3.03 -1.75 -9.08
N ALA A 83 3.06 -0.41 -9.08
CA ALA A 83 1.85 0.41 -8.95
C ALA A 83 0.88 0.27 -10.15
N ILE A 84 1.40 -0.03 -11.35
CA ILE A 84 0.56 -0.30 -12.54
C ILE A 84 0.29 -1.79 -12.76
N GLY A 85 0.70 -2.65 -11.83
CA GLY A 85 0.42 -4.09 -11.85
C GLY A 85 1.39 -4.94 -12.66
N LYS A 86 2.49 -4.37 -13.15
CA LYS A 86 3.56 -5.11 -13.84
C LYS A 86 4.49 -5.76 -12.82
N LEU A 87 3.96 -6.78 -12.13
CA LEU A 87 4.57 -7.33 -10.93
C LEU A 87 5.84 -8.13 -11.23
N GLU A 88 5.87 -8.91 -12.31
CA GLU A 88 7.05 -9.68 -12.70
C GLU A 88 8.21 -8.75 -13.13
N GLU A 89 7.94 -7.74 -13.97
CA GLU A 89 8.96 -6.75 -14.35
C GLU A 89 9.52 -6.02 -13.10
N SER A 90 8.66 -5.72 -12.12
CA SER A 90 9.07 -5.11 -10.85
C SER A 90 9.94 -6.05 -10.02
N LYS A 91 9.57 -7.33 -9.92
CA LYS A 91 10.32 -8.37 -9.22
C LYS A 91 11.73 -8.52 -9.82
N ASP A 92 11.82 -8.67 -11.14
CA ASP A 92 13.11 -8.84 -11.84
C ASP A 92 14.06 -7.68 -11.55
N LEU A 93 13.54 -6.45 -11.48
CA LEU A 93 14.35 -5.29 -11.12
C LEU A 93 14.84 -5.34 -9.68
N TYR A 94 14.00 -5.73 -8.71
CA TYR A 94 14.47 -5.87 -7.32
C TYR A 94 15.53 -6.97 -7.20
N GLU A 95 15.34 -8.10 -7.84
CA GLU A 95 16.33 -9.19 -7.85
C GLU A 95 17.66 -8.76 -8.48
N ASN A 96 17.59 -7.98 -9.58
CA ASN A 96 18.78 -7.43 -10.21
C ASN A 96 19.50 -6.42 -9.30
N ILE A 97 18.78 -5.53 -8.63
CA ILE A 97 19.37 -4.61 -7.65
C ILE A 97 20.11 -5.39 -6.56
N LEU A 98 19.49 -6.44 -6.02
CA LEU A 98 20.08 -7.24 -4.95
C LEU A 98 21.27 -8.12 -5.41
N LYS A 99 21.34 -8.47 -6.69
CA LYS A 99 22.55 -9.07 -7.30
C LYS A 99 23.70 -8.06 -7.39
N ILE A 100 23.41 -6.82 -7.76
CA ILE A 100 24.43 -5.76 -7.87
C ILE A 100 24.89 -5.30 -6.48
N ASN A 101 23.97 -5.09 -5.57
CA ASN A 101 24.25 -4.68 -4.19
C ASN A 101 23.40 -5.47 -3.18
N PRO A 102 23.95 -6.56 -2.61
CA PRO A 102 23.27 -7.39 -1.62
C PRO A 102 22.91 -6.67 -0.30
N ASN A 103 23.38 -5.46 -0.09
CA ASN A 103 23.07 -4.66 1.10
C ASN A 103 22.13 -3.48 0.81
N TYR A 104 21.46 -3.46 -0.36
CA TYR A 104 20.55 -2.38 -0.70
C TYR A 104 19.19 -2.53 0.00
N ILE A 105 19.08 -1.98 1.21
CA ILE A 105 17.94 -2.13 2.13
C ILE A 105 16.60 -1.76 1.48
N ASN A 106 16.58 -0.66 0.68
CA ASN A 106 15.35 -0.21 0.05
C ASN A 106 14.77 -1.24 -0.92
N ALA A 107 15.61 -2.01 -1.62
CA ALA A 107 15.13 -3.08 -2.51
C ALA A 107 14.52 -4.23 -1.70
N TYR A 108 15.14 -4.67 -0.61
CA TYR A 108 14.55 -5.67 0.27
C TYR A 108 13.17 -5.26 0.78
N ASN A 109 13.06 -4.03 1.31
CA ASN A 109 11.80 -3.51 1.83
C ASN A 109 10.71 -3.42 0.74
N ASN A 110 11.06 -2.91 -0.44
CA ASN A 110 10.11 -2.74 -1.54
C ASN A 110 9.74 -4.07 -2.20
N TYR A 111 10.67 -5.02 -2.29
CA TYR A 111 10.40 -6.37 -2.76
C TYR A 111 9.53 -7.14 -1.77
N ALA A 112 9.78 -7.00 -0.47
CA ALA A 112 8.90 -7.55 0.56
C ALA A 112 7.47 -7.00 0.45
N ASN A 113 7.31 -5.69 0.23
CA ASN A 113 6.00 -5.08 -0.04
C ASN A 113 5.33 -5.66 -1.30
N LEU A 114 6.10 -6.00 -2.35
CA LEU A 114 5.56 -6.67 -3.53
C LEU A 114 5.10 -8.08 -3.19
N LYS A 115 5.89 -8.84 -2.42
CA LYS A 115 5.53 -10.18 -1.94
C LYS A 115 4.25 -10.16 -1.10
N THR A 116 4.12 -9.19 -0.19
CA THR A 116 2.89 -8.98 0.60
C THR A 116 1.68 -8.70 -0.31
N LEU A 117 1.86 -7.92 -1.38
CA LEU A 117 0.79 -7.58 -2.33
C LEU A 117 0.22 -8.81 -3.05
N VAL A 118 1.05 -9.85 -3.25
CA VAL A 118 0.64 -11.12 -3.86
C VAL A 118 0.37 -12.22 -2.83
N ASN A 119 0.19 -11.85 -1.56
CA ASN A 119 -0.08 -12.74 -0.43
C ASN A 119 1.05 -13.76 -0.13
N ASP A 120 2.26 -13.56 -0.66
CA ASP A 120 3.44 -14.34 -0.30
C ASP A 120 4.06 -13.77 0.99
N TYR A 121 3.39 -14.01 2.11
CA TYR A 121 3.78 -13.45 3.41
C TYR A 121 5.09 -14.05 3.92
N ASP A 122 5.35 -15.34 3.69
CA ASP A 122 6.60 -15.96 4.12
C ASP A 122 7.80 -15.40 3.35
N GLY A 123 7.67 -15.21 2.05
CA GLY A 123 8.68 -14.52 1.25
C GLY A 123 8.90 -13.07 1.69
N ALA A 124 7.84 -12.36 2.02
CA ALA A 124 7.92 -11.00 2.55
C ALA A 124 8.67 -10.95 3.89
N ILE A 125 8.34 -11.85 4.82
CA ILE A 125 8.99 -11.96 6.14
C ILE A 125 10.51 -12.20 5.98
N GLN A 126 10.91 -13.09 5.09
CA GLN A 126 12.35 -13.37 4.83
C GLN A 126 13.07 -12.11 4.35
N LEU A 127 12.47 -11.35 3.43
CA LEU A 127 13.06 -10.13 2.89
C LEU A 127 13.14 -9.01 3.94
N TYR A 128 12.10 -8.82 4.75
CA TYR A 128 12.13 -7.85 5.85
C TYR A 128 13.16 -8.22 6.92
N LYS A 129 13.26 -9.49 7.29
CA LYS A 129 14.33 -9.99 8.20
C LYS A 129 15.71 -9.69 7.64
N LYS A 130 15.91 -9.89 6.33
CA LYS A 130 17.18 -9.57 5.68
C LYS A 130 17.48 -8.07 5.73
N ALA A 131 16.49 -7.22 5.39
CA ALA A 131 16.61 -5.75 5.53
C ALA A 131 16.99 -5.35 6.95
N TYR A 132 16.30 -5.93 7.94
CA TYR A 132 16.55 -5.65 9.34
C TYR A 132 17.97 -6.11 9.79
N SER A 133 18.40 -7.30 9.39
CA SER A 133 19.75 -7.83 9.72
C SER A 133 20.90 -7.00 9.13
N ILE A 134 20.65 -6.29 8.02
CA ILE A 134 21.62 -5.33 7.46
C ILE A 134 21.68 -4.08 8.33
N ILE A 135 20.51 -3.55 8.71
CA ILE A 135 20.40 -2.35 9.57
C ILE A 135 21.06 -2.57 10.94
N GLU A 136 20.88 -3.73 11.56
CA GLU A 136 21.49 -4.07 12.86
C GLU A 136 23.04 -3.99 12.85
N LYS A 137 23.65 -4.10 11.67
CA LYS A 137 25.10 -4.02 11.48
C LYS A 137 25.59 -2.62 11.10
N MET A 138 24.69 -1.68 10.92
CA MET A 138 25.02 -0.32 10.52
C MET A 138 25.01 0.61 11.71
N ASP A 139 26.01 1.49 11.78
CA ASP A 139 26.05 2.55 12.79
C ASP A 139 25.14 3.72 12.41
N ASN A 140 24.55 4.37 13.41
CA ASN A 140 23.80 5.61 13.26
C ASN A 140 22.59 5.56 12.32
N VAL A 141 21.89 4.43 12.27
CA VAL A 141 20.62 4.34 11.54
C VAL A 141 19.53 5.08 12.31
N PRO A 142 18.77 5.98 11.66
CA PRO A 142 17.67 6.68 12.34
C PRO A 142 16.63 5.69 12.89
N ASN A 143 16.18 5.91 14.13
CA ASN A 143 15.15 5.08 14.77
C ASN A 143 13.90 4.91 13.90
N SER A 144 13.48 5.96 13.17
CA SER A 144 12.35 5.91 12.26
C SER A 144 12.53 4.91 11.11
N THR A 145 13.76 4.69 10.64
CA THR A 145 14.06 3.69 9.61
C THR A 145 13.98 2.28 10.20
N VAL A 146 14.55 2.10 11.39
CA VAL A 146 14.53 0.82 12.12
C VAL A 146 13.07 0.42 12.42
N THR A 147 12.32 1.30 13.07
CA THR A 147 10.92 1.03 13.43
C THR A 147 10.02 0.86 12.21
N GLY A 148 10.29 1.55 11.11
CA GLY A 148 9.56 1.40 9.85
C GLY A 148 9.69 0.00 9.24
N ILE A 149 10.90 -0.58 9.24
CA ILE A 149 11.12 -1.95 8.74
C ILE A 149 10.56 -2.98 9.71
N LEU A 150 10.77 -2.80 11.02
CA LEU A 150 10.18 -3.68 12.03
C LEU A 150 8.65 -3.66 11.97
N PHE A 151 8.03 -2.51 11.73
CA PHE A 151 6.58 -2.41 11.59
C PHE A 151 6.07 -3.15 10.35
N SER A 152 6.78 -3.05 9.23
CA SER A 152 6.45 -3.80 8.02
C SER A 152 6.59 -5.31 8.24
N LEU A 153 7.61 -5.74 8.98
CA LEU A 153 7.80 -7.14 9.39
C LEU A 153 6.67 -7.61 10.30
N ALA A 154 6.29 -6.82 11.31
CA ALA A 154 5.18 -7.14 12.21
C ALA A 154 3.84 -7.28 11.45
N ALA A 155 3.58 -6.38 10.49
CA ALA A 155 2.39 -6.47 9.64
C ALA A 155 2.40 -7.73 8.75
N ALA A 156 3.56 -8.13 8.23
CA ALA A 156 3.69 -9.38 7.47
C ALA A 156 3.47 -10.61 8.34
N TYR A 157 4.01 -10.63 9.57
CA TYR A 157 3.74 -11.69 10.53
C TYR A 157 2.25 -11.78 10.90
N GLN A 158 1.60 -10.65 11.16
CA GLN A 158 0.16 -10.60 11.43
C GLN A 158 -0.63 -11.17 10.25
N SER A 159 -0.30 -10.78 9.02
CA SER A 159 -0.96 -11.29 7.81
C SER A 159 -0.75 -12.79 7.61
N ALA A 160 0.38 -13.32 8.06
CA ALA A 160 0.69 -14.76 8.09
C ALA A 160 0.09 -15.48 9.31
N ASN A 161 -0.72 -14.80 10.14
CA ASN A 161 -1.29 -15.31 11.40
C ASN A 161 -0.25 -15.80 12.43
N LYS A 162 0.95 -15.23 12.40
CA LYS A 162 2.05 -15.49 13.34
C LYS A 162 1.98 -14.50 14.50
N ILE A 163 1.09 -14.77 15.44
CA ILE A 163 0.71 -13.82 16.49
C ILE A 163 1.84 -13.55 17.48
N GLU A 164 2.55 -14.60 17.91
CA GLU A 164 3.64 -14.51 18.89
C GLU A 164 4.80 -13.67 18.35
N GLU A 165 5.24 -13.95 17.11
CA GLU A 165 6.28 -13.18 16.45
C GLU A 165 5.85 -11.73 16.22
N THR A 166 4.57 -11.49 15.92
CA THR A 166 4.05 -10.14 15.79
C THR A 166 4.18 -9.37 17.10
N GLN A 167 3.81 -9.99 18.24
CA GLN A 167 3.91 -9.38 19.56
C GLN A 167 5.35 -9.06 19.94
N GLU A 168 6.29 -9.99 19.66
CA GLU A 168 7.73 -9.78 19.90
C GLU A 168 8.25 -8.55 19.15
N ILE A 169 7.96 -8.46 17.87
CA ILE A 169 8.41 -7.33 17.04
C ILE A 169 7.77 -6.02 17.49
N VAL A 170 6.49 -6.03 17.84
CA VAL A 170 5.80 -4.82 18.31
C VAL A 170 6.39 -4.33 19.63
N LYS A 171 6.70 -5.22 20.59
CA LYS A 171 7.41 -4.85 21.84
C LYS A 171 8.75 -4.19 21.52
N LYS A 172 9.50 -4.73 20.54
CA LYS A 172 10.77 -4.16 20.09
C LYS A 172 10.58 -2.75 19.49
N ILE A 173 9.54 -2.53 18.68
CA ILE A 173 9.22 -1.19 18.15
C ILE A 173 8.97 -0.21 19.27
N LEU A 174 8.10 -0.56 20.24
CA LEU A 174 7.73 0.31 21.34
C LEU A 174 8.89 0.58 22.30
N SER A 175 9.87 -0.31 22.42
CA SER A 175 11.11 -0.04 23.17
C SER A 175 12.01 0.99 22.48
N ILE A 176 11.98 1.11 21.15
CA ILE A 176 12.75 2.08 20.36
C ILE A 176 12.00 3.42 20.23
N ASP A 177 10.71 3.34 19.97
CA ASP A 177 9.81 4.49 19.81
C ASP A 177 8.50 4.24 20.56
N PRO A 178 8.42 4.65 21.85
CA PRO A 178 7.21 4.51 22.66
C PRO A 178 5.99 5.26 22.10
N SER A 179 6.19 6.20 21.19
CA SER A 179 5.10 6.96 20.55
C SER A 179 4.63 6.38 19.22
N HIS A 180 5.11 5.20 18.81
CA HIS A 180 4.81 4.60 17.51
C HIS A 180 3.35 4.13 17.40
N VAL A 181 2.48 5.01 16.88
CA VAL A 181 1.02 4.80 16.79
C VAL A 181 0.65 3.48 16.10
N GLY A 182 1.35 3.13 15.00
CA GLY A 182 1.09 1.87 14.28
C GLY A 182 1.34 0.63 15.15
N ALA A 183 2.36 0.68 16.02
CA ALA A 183 2.65 -0.41 16.96
C ALA A 183 1.58 -0.52 18.04
N HIS A 184 1.15 0.59 18.63
CA HIS A 184 0.02 0.59 19.59
C HIS A 184 -1.26 0.03 18.98
N LYS A 185 -1.60 0.47 17.76
CA LYS A 185 -2.77 -0.05 17.04
C LYS A 185 -2.67 -1.55 16.77
N LEU A 186 -1.49 -2.02 16.38
CA LEU A 186 -1.23 -3.43 16.11
C LEU A 186 -1.35 -4.27 17.40
N THR A 187 -0.75 -3.82 18.51
CA THR A 187 -0.93 -4.43 19.84
C THR A 187 -2.42 -4.55 20.20
N GLY A 188 -3.17 -3.44 20.03
CA GLY A 188 -4.60 -3.42 20.31
C GLY A 188 -5.43 -4.41 19.50
N SER A 189 -4.97 -4.78 18.30
CA SER A 189 -5.64 -5.79 17.47
C SER A 189 -5.33 -7.24 17.87
N LEU A 190 -4.23 -7.45 18.61
CA LEU A 190 -3.74 -8.79 18.99
C LEU A 190 -4.20 -9.23 20.37
N ILE A 191 -4.56 -8.30 21.25
CA ILE A 191 -4.94 -8.59 22.63
C ILE A 191 -6.38 -8.19 22.89
N LYS A 192 -6.98 -8.87 23.86
CA LYS A 192 -8.25 -8.46 24.44
C LYS A 192 -7.96 -7.79 25.80
N TYR A 193 -8.33 -6.53 25.94
CA TYR A 193 -8.10 -5.76 27.16
C TYR A 193 -9.01 -6.24 28.29
N SER A 194 -8.46 -6.25 29.52
CA SER A 194 -9.19 -6.58 30.74
C SER A 194 -8.79 -5.64 31.88
N ASN A 195 -9.74 -5.30 32.75
CA ASN A 195 -9.50 -4.49 33.96
C ASN A 195 -8.57 -5.17 34.95
N ASP A 196 -8.56 -6.51 34.97
CA ASP A 196 -7.76 -7.31 35.89
C ASP A 196 -6.32 -7.53 35.40
N ASN A 197 -5.97 -7.01 34.20
CA ASN A 197 -4.66 -7.16 33.60
C ASN A 197 -3.90 -5.83 33.63
N GLU A 198 -2.85 -5.76 34.46
CA GLU A 198 -2.02 -4.56 34.61
C GLU A 198 -1.35 -4.10 33.32
N GLU A 199 -0.89 -5.04 32.48
CA GLU A 199 -0.30 -4.70 31.18
C GLU A 199 -1.32 -4.04 30.25
N SER A 200 -2.58 -4.53 30.25
CA SER A 200 -3.67 -3.92 29.51
C SER A 200 -3.91 -2.47 29.93
N MET A 201 -4.00 -2.25 31.24
CA MET A 201 -4.24 -0.91 31.80
C MET A 201 -3.06 0.03 31.56
N LYS A 202 -1.83 -0.48 31.67
CA LYS A 202 -0.62 0.28 31.35
C LYS A 202 -0.60 0.71 29.89
N HIS A 203 -0.86 -0.23 28.96
CA HIS A 203 -0.86 0.06 27.53
C HIS A 203 -1.94 1.10 27.15
N ILE A 204 -3.12 1.06 27.76
CA ILE A 204 -4.16 2.09 27.55
C ILE A 204 -3.65 3.47 27.98
N LYS A 205 -3.01 3.58 29.13
CA LYS A 205 -2.43 4.85 29.60
C LYS A 205 -1.35 5.36 28.65
N GLU A 206 -0.48 4.49 28.15
CA GLU A 206 0.52 4.84 27.15
C GLU A 206 -0.13 5.39 25.88
N MET A 207 -1.19 4.75 25.38
CA MET A 207 -1.94 5.24 24.21
C MET A 207 -2.63 6.60 24.48
N GLU A 208 -3.16 6.82 25.67
CA GLU A 208 -3.76 8.12 26.05
C GLU A 208 -2.70 9.24 26.07
N GLU A 209 -1.49 8.96 26.55
CA GLU A 209 -0.39 9.92 26.52
C GLU A 209 0.06 10.22 25.09
N VAL A 210 0.15 9.19 24.24
CA VAL A 210 0.46 9.36 22.81
C VAL A 210 -0.62 10.20 22.10
N ASP A 211 -1.92 9.97 22.38
CA ASP A 211 -3.01 10.77 21.79
C ASP A 211 -2.90 12.27 22.13
N LYS A 212 -2.48 12.60 23.37
CA LYS A 212 -2.25 13.99 23.80
C LYS A 212 -1.07 14.65 23.11
N GLN A 213 -0.03 13.89 22.78
CA GLN A 213 1.21 14.41 22.17
C GLN A 213 1.14 14.56 20.65
N ILE A 214 0.22 13.86 19.98
CA ILE A 214 0.09 13.94 18.53
C ILE A 214 -0.34 15.34 18.11
N ASN A 215 0.40 15.94 17.18
CA ASN A 215 0.05 17.22 16.58
C ASN A 215 -1.31 17.14 15.86
N ASP A 216 -2.14 18.20 16.00
CA ASP A 216 -3.47 18.27 15.38
C ASP A 216 -3.44 18.17 13.87
N GLN A 217 -2.32 18.51 13.24
CA GLN A 217 -2.14 18.38 11.80
C GLN A 217 -1.87 16.93 11.34
N ASP A 218 -1.45 16.03 12.26
CA ASP A 218 -1.20 14.61 11.93
C ASP A 218 -2.48 13.77 12.09
N LEU A 219 -3.49 14.12 11.29
CA LEU A 219 -4.82 13.52 11.34
C LEU A 219 -4.80 11.99 11.24
N LEU A 220 -3.86 11.40 10.47
CA LEU A 220 -3.80 9.94 10.32
C LEU A 220 -3.42 9.26 11.63
N LYS A 221 -2.41 9.78 12.32
CA LYS A 221 -2.01 9.24 13.62
C LYS A 221 -3.11 9.41 14.66
N LYS A 222 -3.79 10.58 14.68
CA LYS A 222 -4.93 10.80 15.57
C LYS A 222 -6.08 9.84 15.32
N VAL A 223 -6.40 9.56 14.06
CA VAL A 223 -7.41 8.57 13.69
C VAL A 223 -7.02 7.17 14.19
N ASP A 224 -5.78 6.76 13.93
CA ASP A 224 -5.33 5.41 14.27
C ASP A 224 -5.27 5.18 15.78
N ILE A 225 -4.74 6.14 16.57
CA ILE A 225 -4.68 6.01 18.03
C ILE A 225 -6.09 6.07 18.66
N SER A 226 -6.98 6.90 18.12
CA SER A 226 -8.36 6.97 18.59
C SER A 226 -9.12 5.66 18.33
N TYR A 227 -8.93 5.00 17.19
CA TYR A 227 -9.51 3.67 16.97
C TYR A 227 -8.94 2.62 17.92
N ALA A 228 -7.63 2.66 18.21
CA ALA A 228 -7.00 1.73 19.16
C ALA A 228 -7.56 1.94 20.57
N LEU A 229 -7.70 3.18 21.04
CA LEU A 229 -8.31 3.51 22.33
C LEU A 229 -9.80 3.13 22.37
N GLY A 230 -10.55 3.41 21.29
CA GLY A 230 -11.96 3.03 21.18
C GLY A 230 -12.16 1.53 21.37
N LYS A 231 -11.37 0.71 20.66
CA LYS A 231 -11.40 -0.75 20.79
C LYS A 231 -11.02 -1.22 22.21
N SER A 232 -9.97 -0.65 22.81
CA SER A 232 -9.54 -1.04 24.13
C SER A 232 -10.60 -0.74 25.21
N TYR A 233 -11.27 0.41 25.14
CA TYR A 233 -12.38 0.73 26.05
C TYR A 233 -13.64 -0.09 25.77
N GLU A 234 -13.89 -0.51 24.53
CA GLU A 234 -14.96 -1.47 24.20
C GLU A 234 -14.72 -2.82 24.89
N ASP A 235 -13.49 -3.34 24.83
CA ASP A 235 -13.11 -4.59 25.51
C ASP A 235 -13.31 -4.49 27.03
N LEU A 236 -13.01 -3.34 27.63
CA LEU A 236 -13.24 -3.03 29.05
C LEU A 236 -14.72 -2.79 29.38
N LYS A 237 -15.63 -2.83 28.42
CA LYS A 237 -17.06 -2.50 28.53
C LYS A 237 -17.31 -1.06 29.02
N ASN A 238 -16.32 -0.17 28.86
CA ASN A 238 -16.50 1.26 29.10
C ASN A 238 -17.02 1.91 27.81
N TYR A 239 -18.31 1.73 27.56
CA TYR A 239 -18.95 2.13 26.30
C TYR A 239 -18.97 3.66 26.09
N GLU A 240 -18.97 4.45 27.16
CA GLU A 240 -18.90 5.91 27.07
C GLU A 240 -17.58 6.37 26.45
N LYS A 241 -16.46 5.92 27.00
CA LYS A 241 -15.14 6.23 26.45
C LYS A 241 -14.92 5.59 25.08
N ALA A 242 -15.39 4.36 24.88
CA ALA A 242 -15.31 3.71 23.58
C ALA A 242 -16.02 4.53 22.51
N PHE A 243 -17.26 4.98 22.76
CA PHE A 243 -18.03 5.80 21.85
C PHE A 243 -17.35 7.16 21.58
N HIS A 244 -16.82 7.79 22.63
CA HIS A 244 -16.07 9.04 22.50
C HIS A 244 -14.91 8.91 21.51
N TYR A 245 -14.04 7.92 21.70
CA TYR A 245 -12.86 7.74 20.83
C TYR A 245 -13.21 7.29 19.43
N LEU A 246 -14.18 6.38 19.26
CA LEU A 246 -14.65 5.94 17.95
C LEU A 246 -15.32 7.07 17.16
N SER A 247 -16.12 7.90 17.83
CA SER A 247 -16.75 9.07 17.22
C SER A 247 -15.70 10.12 16.80
N LYS A 248 -14.70 10.38 17.67
CA LYS A 248 -13.55 11.25 17.35
C LYS A 248 -12.81 10.76 16.10
N ALA A 249 -12.48 9.47 16.05
CA ALA A 249 -11.79 8.88 14.90
C ALA A 249 -12.61 9.01 13.60
N ASN A 250 -13.91 8.70 13.66
CA ASN A 250 -14.82 8.79 12.53
C ASN A 250 -14.98 10.23 12.04
N GLN A 251 -15.13 11.21 12.96
CA GLN A 251 -15.24 12.62 12.61
C GLN A 251 -13.98 13.13 11.91
N LEU A 252 -12.78 12.87 12.47
CA LEU A 252 -11.51 13.24 11.86
C LEU A 252 -11.33 12.64 10.46
N LYS A 253 -11.78 11.40 10.25
CA LYS A 253 -11.73 10.72 8.97
C LYS A 253 -12.73 11.32 7.97
N PHE A 254 -13.91 11.69 8.44
CA PHE A 254 -14.95 12.36 7.65
C PHE A 254 -14.48 13.74 7.19
N ASP A 255 -13.96 14.56 8.10
CA ASP A 255 -13.48 15.92 7.81
C ASP A 255 -12.35 15.92 6.77
N LYS A 256 -11.48 14.90 6.83
CA LYS A 256 -10.39 14.74 5.85
C LYS A 256 -10.88 14.30 4.48
N LYS A 257 -11.79 13.34 4.42
CA LYS A 257 -12.17 12.68 3.17
C LYS A 257 -13.31 13.39 2.46
N GLY A 258 -14.16 14.09 3.24
CA GLY A 258 -15.46 14.54 2.79
C GLY A 258 -16.33 13.34 2.38
N SER A 259 -17.63 13.43 2.48
CA SER A 259 -18.53 12.51 1.77
C SER A 259 -19.24 13.30 0.67
N ASN A 260 -19.00 12.90 -0.57
CA ASN A 260 -19.79 13.41 -1.68
C ASN A 260 -20.78 12.35 -2.12
N LEU A 261 -21.80 12.13 -1.28
CA LEU A 261 -22.84 11.13 -1.52
C LEU A 261 -23.47 11.26 -2.92
N GLU A 262 -23.63 12.49 -3.42
CA GLU A 262 -24.18 12.71 -4.76
C GLU A 262 -23.20 12.30 -5.86
N ALA A 263 -21.91 12.50 -5.67
CA ALA A 263 -20.90 12.00 -6.60
C ALA A 263 -20.86 10.46 -6.61
N GLU A 264 -20.97 9.83 -5.43
CA GLU A 264 -21.03 8.36 -5.32
C GLU A 264 -22.29 7.80 -5.97
N LYS A 265 -23.46 8.37 -5.69
CA LYS A 265 -24.74 8.02 -6.37
C LYS A 265 -24.65 8.20 -7.88
N LYS A 266 -24.01 9.29 -8.35
CA LYS A 266 -23.80 9.55 -9.77
C LYS A 266 -22.88 8.48 -10.40
N ALA A 267 -21.82 8.09 -9.70
CA ALA A 267 -20.92 7.02 -10.16
C ALA A 267 -21.65 5.68 -10.30
N ILE A 268 -22.45 5.30 -9.30
CA ILE A 268 -23.27 4.08 -9.34
C ILE A 268 -24.27 4.12 -10.50
N ARG A 269 -25.02 5.23 -10.66
CA ARG A 269 -25.96 5.39 -11.78
C ARG A 269 -25.28 5.30 -13.14
N ASN A 270 -24.05 5.83 -13.26
CA ASN A 270 -23.27 5.72 -14.48
C ASN A 270 -22.85 4.26 -14.76
N ILE A 271 -22.45 3.51 -13.73
CA ILE A 271 -22.13 2.08 -13.88
C ILE A 271 -23.37 1.32 -14.35
N ILE A 272 -24.53 1.52 -13.72
CA ILE A 272 -25.80 0.88 -14.11
C ILE A 272 -26.09 1.16 -15.60
N LYS A 273 -26.02 2.43 -16.03
CA LYS A 273 -26.26 2.82 -17.43
C LYS A 273 -25.30 2.16 -18.42
N ILE A 274 -24.03 1.95 -18.04
CA ILE A 274 -23.04 1.29 -18.90
C ILE A 274 -23.42 -0.16 -19.18
N PHE A 275 -23.95 -0.88 -18.15
CA PHE A 275 -24.35 -2.27 -18.29
C PHE A 275 -25.80 -2.44 -18.78
N GLU A 276 -26.58 -1.37 -18.87
CA GLU A 276 -27.96 -1.39 -19.35
C GLU A 276 -28.02 -1.83 -20.82
N GLY A 277 -28.76 -2.91 -21.11
CA GLY A 277 -28.91 -3.49 -22.44
C GLY A 277 -27.70 -4.29 -22.93
N ILE A 278 -26.74 -4.65 -22.06
CA ILE A 278 -25.69 -5.63 -22.38
C ILE A 278 -26.22 -7.02 -22.03
N ASP A 279 -26.36 -7.88 -23.04
CA ASP A 279 -26.69 -9.30 -22.84
C ASP A 279 -25.44 -10.09 -22.47
N LEU A 280 -25.30 -10.43 -21.19
CA LEU A 280 -24.18 -11.21 -20.68
C LEU A 280 -24.38 -12.74 -20.84
N LYS A 281 -25.56 -13.19 -21.31
CA LYS A 281 -25.91 -14.62 -21.36
C LYS A 281 -25.31 -15.36 -22.56
N ASN A 282 -24.89 -14.65 -23.60
CA ASN A 282 -24.43 -15.22 -24.87
C ASN A 282 -22.90 -15.34 -24.98
N SER A 283 -22.15 -15.44 -23.89
CA SER A 283 -20.73 -15.76 -23.98
C SER A 283 -20.55 -17.28 -24.13
N ASN A 284 -20.27 -17.74 -25.34
CA ASN A 284 -19.80 -19.11 -25.59
C ASN A 284 -18.35 -19.23 -25.08
N ILE A 285 -18.19 -19.28 -23.76
CA ILE A 285 -16.89 -19.58 -23.15
C ILE A 285 -16.82 -21.09 -22.99
N GLU A 286 -15.86 -21.72 -23.67
CA GLU A 286 -15.57 -23.12 -23.44
C GLU A 286 -15.16 -23.37 -21.98
N PRO A 287 -15.63 -24.45 -21.35
CA PRO A 287 -15.28 -24.78 -19.97
C PRO A 287 -13.76 -24.99 -19.88
N GLN A 288 -13.08 -24.22 -19.06
CA GLN A 288 -11.67 -24.44 -18.72
C GLN A 288 -11.52 -25.64 -17.77
N GLU A 289 -10.40 -26.34 -17.83
CA GLU A 289 -10.07 -27.46 -16.93
C GLU A 289 -10.06 -27.02 -15.45
N LYS A 290 -9.69 -25.78 -15.16
CA LYS A 290 -9.72 -25.22 -13.80
C LYS A 290 -10.97 -24.38 -13.59
N LYS A 291 -11.77 -24.78 -12.59
CA LYS A 291 -12.95 -24.01 -12.18
C LYS A 291 -12.54 -22.87 -11.26
N ILE A 292 -12.93 -21.65 -11.63
CA ILE A 292 -12.74 -20.46 -10.80
C ILE A 292 -14.06 -20.15 -10.11
N ILE A 293 -14.05 -20.02 -8.81
CA ILE A 293 -15.21 -19.65 -8.00
C ILE A 293 -15.02 -18.20 -7.54
N PHE A 294 -15.92 -17.31 -7.96
CA PHE A 294 -15.97 -15.93 -7.48
C PHE A 294 -16.99 -15.81 -6.36
N ILE A 295 -16.54 -15.31 -5.20
CA ILE A 295 -17.41 -15.01 -4.06
C ILE A 295 -17.64 -13.50 -4.05
N LEU A 296 -18.85 -13.07 -4.36
CA LEU A 296 -19.23 -11.67 -4.44
C LEU A 296 -20.25 -11.33 -3.36
N GLY A 297 -20.11 -10.14 -2.78
CA GLY A 297 -21.04 -9.66 -1.77
C GLY A 297 -20.77 -8.21 -1.36
N MET A 298 -21.72 -7.65 -0.63
CA MET A 298 -21.54 -6.34 -0.02
C MET A 298 -20.47 -6.42 1.09
N PRO A 299 -19.75 -5.34 1.39
CA PRO A 299 -18.86 -5.31 2.55
C PRO A 299 -19.59 -5.79 3.81
N ARG A 300 -18.95 -6.65 4.60
CA ARG A 300 -19.51 -7.27 5.81
C ARG A 300 -20.64 -8.29 5.58
N SER A 301 -20.82 -8.81 4.38
CA SER A 301 -21.82 -9.84 4.06
C SER A 301 -21.35 -11.28 4.31
N GLY A 302 -20.12 -11.46 4.83
CA GLY A 302 -19.57 -12.78 5.13
C GLY A 302 -18.81 -13.43 3.97
N THR A 303 -18.40 -12.70 2.96
CA THR A 303 -17.62 -13.20 1.81
C THR A 303 -16.34 -13.92 2.23
N THR A 304 -15.60 -13.38 3.19
CA THR A 304 -14.38 -14.01 3.74
C THR A 304 -14.70 -15.34 4.44
N LEU A 305 -15.77 -15.39 5.24
CA LEU A 305 -16.19 -16.63 5.89
C LEU A 305 -16.59 -17.69 4.87
N THR A 306 -17.33 -17.31 3.85
CA THR A 306 -17.73 -18.21 2.75
C THR A 306 -16.49 -18.73 2.02
N GLU A 307 -15.50 -17.89 1.74
CA GLU A 307 -14.25 -18.32 1.13
C GLU A 307 -13.52 -19.34 2.01
N GLN A 308 -13.40 -19.09 3.31
CA GLN A 308 -12.74 -20.00 4.23
C GLN A 308 -13.46 -21.35 4.32
N ILE A 309 -14.80 -21.36 4.33
CA ILE A 309 -15.59 -22.60 4.32
C ILE A 309 -15.31 -23.39 3.03
N VAL A 310 -15.35 -22.75 1.86
CA VAL A 310 -15.11 -23.40 0.57
C VAL A 310 -13.65 -23.87 0.46
N ALA A 311 -12.70 -23.06 0.91
CA ALA A 311 -11.26 -23.36 0.89
C ALA A 311 -10.84 -24.42 1.95
N SER A 312 -11.73 -24.80 2.86
CA SER A 312 -11.48 -25.93 3.76
C SER A 312 -11.46 -27.30 3.05
N HIS A 313 -11.98 -27.37 1.82
CA HIS A 313 -11.89 -28.55 0.99
C HIS A 313 -10.48 -28.70 0.41
N SER A 314 -9.91 -29.91 0.45
CA SER A 314 -8.52 -30.19 0.06
C SER A 314 -8.17 -29.86 -1.40
N GLU A 315 -9.17 -29.82 -2.29
CA GLU A 315 -9.00 -29.50 -3.72
C GLU A 315 -9.28 -28.04 -4.05
N VAL A 316 -9.60 -27.22 -3.05
CA VAL A 316 -9.93 -25.79 -3.25
C VAL A 316 -8.88 -24.91 -2.62
N TYR A 317 -8.33 -24.00 -3.42
CA TYR A 317 -7.40 -23.00 -2.95
C TYR A 317 -8.12 -21.66 -2.74
N GLY A 318 -8.06 -21.13 -1.52
CA GLY A 318 -8.55 -19.79 -1.19
C GLY A 318 -7.53 -18.75 -1.58
N ALA A 319 -7.85 -17.93 -2.57
CA ALA A 319 -6.92 -16.95 -3.14
C ALA A 319 -6.99 -15.57 -2.47
N GLY A 320 -7.96 -15.35 -1.58
CA GLY A 320 -8.19 -14.07 -0.93
C GLY A 320 -8.66 -12.96 -1.90
N GLU A 321 -8.48 -11.71 -1.49
CA GLU A 321 -8.81 -10.54 -2.32
C GLU A 321 -7.68 -10.25 -3.30
N LEU A 322 -7.77 -10.78 -4.52
CA LEU A 322 -6.75 -10.58 -5.55
C LEU A 322 -6.94 -9.26 -6.30
N ILE A 323 -5.84 -8.54 -6.50
CA ILE A 323 -5.82 -7.27 -7.26
C ILE A 323 -5.95 -7.47 -8.77
N TYR A 324 -5.73 -8.69 -9.28
CA TYR A 324 -5.67 -8.98 -10.71
C TYR A 324 -6.96 -8.65 -11.46
N LEU A 325 -8.13 -8.95 -10.86
CA LEU A 325 -9.41 -8.58 -11.45
C LEU A 325 -9.55 -7.07 -11.64
N GLN A 326 -9.16 -6.27 -10.62
CA GLN A 326 -9.17 -4.81 -10.72
C GLN A 326 -8.21 -4.31 -11.80
N GLN A 327 -7.05 -4.94 -11.98
CA GLN A 327 -6.09 -4.59 -13.02
C GLN A 327 -6.62 -4.88 -14.42
N VAL A 328 -7.21 -6.07 -14.61
CA VAL A 328 -7.86 -6.47 -15.87
C VAL A 328 -9.00 -5.51 -16.21
N LEU A 329 -9.85 -5.19 -15.23
CA LEU A 329 -10.95 -4.24 -15.42
C LEU A 329 -10.44 -2.85 -15.81
N LYS A 330 -9.44 -2.32 -15.10
CA LYS A 330 -8.84 -1.02 -15.41
C LYS A 330 -8.22 -1.00 -16.81
N LYS A 331 -7.48 -2.03 -17.17
CA LYS A 331 -6.79 -2.11 -18.46
C LYS A 331 -7.77 -2.20 -19.65
N ASN A 332 -8.82 -3.00 -19.51
CA ASN A 332 -9.68 -3.36 -20.63
C ASN A 332 -10.97 -2.55 -20.71
N PHE A 333 -11.48 -2.04 -19.58
CA PHE A 333 -12.82 -1.43 -19.54
C PHE A 333 -12.84 0.03 -19.08
N VAL A 334 -11.71 0.57 -18.63
CA VAL A 334 -11.63 1.95 -18.11
C VAL A 334 -10.74 2.80 -19.00
N ASN A 335 -11.24 3.94 -19.46
CA ASN A 335 -10.47 4.97 -20.11
C ASN A 335 -10.67 6.29 -19.35
N ASP A 336 -9.58 7.07 -19.12
CA ASP A 336 -9.62 8.31 -18.35
C ASP A 336 -10.43 8.24 -17.05
N SER A 337 -10.28 7.11 -16.31
CA SER A 337 -11.01 6.82 -15.07
C SER A 337 -12.52 6.61 -15.23
N LYS A 338 -13.01 6.32 -16.43
CA LYS A 338 -14.41 6.01 -16.73
C LYS A 338 -14.56 4.67 -17.42
N TYR A 339 -15.61 3.91 -17.05
CA TYR A 339 -16.00 2.71 -17.78
C TYR A 339 -16.61 3.07 -19.13
N GLU A 340 -16.20 2.37 -20.19
CA GLU A 340 -16.71 2.56 -21.54
C GLU A 340 -17.53 1.35 -21.99
N LYS A 341 -18.81 1.58 -22.32
CA LYS A 341 -19.74 0.54 -22.80
C LYS A 341 -19.21 -0.22 -24.00
N GLN A 342 -18.60 0.48 -24.96
CA GLN A 342 -18.07 -0.14 -26.16
C GLN A 342 -16.95 -1.14 -25.85
N ARG A 343 -16.05 -0.81 -24.94
CA ARG A 343 -14.97 -1.75 -24.52
C ARG A 343 -15.49 -3.01 -23.87
N ILE A 344 -16.62 -2.93 -23.13
CA ILE A 344 -17.27 -4.11 -22.55
C ILE A 344 -17.83 -5.00 -23.65
N ILE A 345 -18.50 -4.39 -24.64
CA ILE A 345 -19.03 -5.11 -25.81
C ILE A 345 -17.90 -5.72 -26.64
N ASP A 346 -16.82 -4.97 -26.87
CA ASP A 346 -15.65 -5.45 -27.60
C ASP A 346 -14.99 -6.63 -26.87
N PHE A 347 -14.89 -6.59 -25.56
CA PHE A 347 -14.37 -7.71 -24.76
C PHE A 347 -15.24 -8.97 -24.88
N GLN A 348 -16.57 -8.83 -24.87
CA GLN A 348 -17.47 -9.95 -25.13
C GLN A 348 -17.25 -10.57 -26.53
N ASN A 349 -16.94 -9.75 -27.51
CA ASN A 349 -16.63 -10.21 -28.87
C ASN A 349 -15.22 -10.81 -28.98
N LEU A 350 -14.25 -10.31 -28.21
CA LEU A 350 -12.86 -10.79 -28.16
C LEU A 350 -12.72 -12.09 -27.35
N SER A 351 -13.60 -12.33 -26.37
CA SER A 351 -13.56 -13.57 -25.55
C SER A 351 -13.75 -14.85 -26.36
N LYS A 352 -14.20 -14.73 -27.61
CA LYS A 352 -14.21 -15.85 -28.57
C LYS A 352 -12.82 -16.27 -29.05
N ASN A 353 -11.77 -15.46 -28.78
CA ASN A 353 -10.41 -15.65 -29.32
C ASN A 353 -9.29 -15.52 -28.28
N ILE A 354 -9.60 -15.34 -27.00
CA ILE A 354 -8.56 -15.20 -25.97
C ILE A 354 -8.54 -16.47 -25.11
N ILE A 355 -7.56 -17.28 -25.35
CA ILE A 355 -7.12 -18.35 -24.44
C ILE A 355 -6.36 -17.65 -23.30
N PHE A 356 -6.87 -17.74 -22.07
CA PHE A 356 -6.17 -17.29 -20.86
C PHE A 356 -5.18 -18.34 -20.39
#